data_1890fbd0cc680c4242aa04032901c36c
#
_entry.id   1890fbd0cc680c4242aa04032901c36c
#
_cell.length_a   1.000
_cell.length_b   1.000
_cell.length_c   1.000
_cell.angle_alpha   90.00
_cell.angle_beta   90.00
_cell.angle_gamma   90.00
#
_symmetry.space_group_name_H-M   'P 1'
#
loop_
_entity.id
_entity.type
_entity.pdbx_description
1 polymer ?
#
loop_
_entity_poly.entity_id
_entity_poly.type
_entity_poly.pdbx_seq_one_letter_code
_entity_poly.pdbx_strand_id
1 'polypeptide(L)'
;WLYVDNNALLPTDRWPAGASNLGESTEMTANDGAMALGDQVRIRMALKITGASLPAGVESFKLQFSPRVTTCTAVTTWSDIGDSSSTTAHWRGVNNTPADGTALSADPPTGGDLLLSFSTVAGTYEEGNNTAVTPYLAFPNDQIEYDWVVEHNGANDKTSYCFRMVESDGTAFQTYTHYPTLRTVGYEPLITNWR
;
A
#
# COMPACT_ATOMS: atom_id res chain seq x y z
N TRP A 1 3.89 -3.97 -4.74
CA TRP A 1 4.69 -4.78 -3.82
C TRP A 1 4.08 -4.69 -2.44
N LEU A 2 4.10 -5.79 -1.71
CA LEU A 2 3.53 -5.93 -0.38
C LEU A 2 4.61 -6.44 0.57
N TYR A 3 4.57 -5.94 1.78
CA TYR A 3 5.49 -6.34 2.82
C TYR A 3 4.79 -6.30 4.19
N VAL A 4 4.96 -7.35 4.98
CA VAL A 4 4.49 -7.36 6.37
C VAL A 4 5.54 -6.69 7.23
N ASP A 5 5.15 -5.63 7.89
CA ASP A 5 6.03 -4.89 8.77
C ASP A 5 5.37 -4.63 10.11
N ASN A 6 6.02 -5.11 11.14
CA ASN A 6 5.65 -4.85 12.52
C ASN A 6 6.50 -3.75 13.16
N ASN A 7 7.42 -3.17 12.40
CA ASN A 7 8.28 -2.10 12.85
C ASN A 7 8.17 -0.92 11.90
N ALA A 8 8.18 0.29 12.44
CA ALA A 8 8.35 1.49 11.68
C ALA A 8 9.65 1.40 10.86
N LEU A 9 9.52 1.11 9.58
CA LEU A 9 10.66 1.18 8.69
C LEU A 9 10.91 2.65 8.36
N LEU A 10 12.14 3.07 8.49
CA LEU A 10 12.55 4.39 8.08
C LEU A 10 12.37 4.53 6.56
N PRO A 11 12.06 5.72 6.04
CA PRO A 11 11.92 5.94 4.59
C PRO A 11 13.18 5.56 3.81
N THR A 12 14.32 5.53 4.48
CA THR A 12 15.62 5.11 3.96
C THR A 12 15.82 3.60 4.03
N ASP A 13 14.94 2.89 4.74
CA ASP A 13 15.09 1.46 4.83
C ASP A 13 14.78 0.84 3.49
N ARG A 14 15.72 0.05 3.06
CA ARG A 14 15.55 -0.79 1.89
C ARG A 14 14.33 -1.65 2.10
N TRP A 15 13.64 -1.89 1.04
CA TRP A 15 12.78 -3.02 0.92
C TRP A 15 13.59 -4.24 1.40
N PRO A 16 13.19 -4.94 2.48
CA PRO A 16 14.13 -5.82 3.17
C PRO A 16 14.58 -6.96 2.27
N ALA A 17 15.89 -7.04 2.11
CA ALA A 17 16.50 -8.16 1.42
C ALA A 17 16.21 -9.46 2.19
N GLY A 18 15.56 -10.41 1.52
CA GLY A 18 15.28 -11.72 2.10
C GLY A 18 14.06 -11.81 3.01
N ALA A 19 13.33 -10.74 3.21
CA ALA A 19 11.99 -10.83 3.77
C ALA A 19 11.01 -11.30 2.70
N SER A 20 9.77 -11.60 3.11
CA SER A 20 8.67 -11.97 2.21
C SER A 20 8.26 -10.80 1.33
N ASN A 21 9.19 -10.32 0.53
CA ASN A 21 8.97 -9.30 -0.48
C ASN A 21 8.21 -9.94 -1.62
N LEU A 22 6.92 -9.69 -1.66
CA LEU A 22 6.08 -10.22 -2.71
C LEU A 22 6.15 -9.30 -3.92
N GLY A 23 6.70 -9.81 -4.98
CA GLY A 23 6.73 -9.13 -6.27
C GLY A 23 5.34 -8.86 -6.82
N GLU A 24 5.29 -8.15 -7.91
CA GLU A 24 4.06 -7.84 -8.63
C GLU A 24 3.21 -9.08 -8.89
N SER A 25 1.90 -8.92 -8.77
CA SER A 25 0.91 -9.97 -9.03
C SER A 25 0.96 -11.20 -8.11
N THR A 26 1.76 -11.16 -7.04
CA THR A 26 1.77 -12.22 -6.04
C THR A 26 0.88 -11.84 -4.87
N GLU A 27 -0.07 -12.70 -4.51
CA GLU A 27 -0.94 -12.46 -3.35
C GLU A 27 -0.18 -12.77 -2.05
N MET A 28 -0.18 -11.84 -1.12
CA MET A 28 0.31 -12.09 0.23
C MET A 28 -0.66 -13.02 0.96
N THR A 29 -0.13 -14.09 1.54
CA THR A 29 -0.90 -15.10 2.24
C THR A 29 -0.40 -15.29 3.67
N ALA A 30 -1.06 -16.16 4.45
CA ALA A 30 -0.63 -16.50 5.80
C ALA A 30 0.80 -17.07 5.88
N ASN A 31 1.34 -17.62 4.78
CA ASN A 31 2.71 -18.13 4.73
C ASN A 31 3.76 -17.02 4.65
N ASP A 32 3.35 -15.84 4.22
CA ASP A 32 4.21 -14.67 4.04
C ASP A 32 4.16 -13.73 5.25
N GLY A 33 3.29 -14.01 6.19
CA GLY A 33 3.05 -13.26 7.40
C GLY A 33 1.57 -13.28 7.76
N ALA A 34 1.26 -13.30 9.04
CA ALA A 34 -0.11 -13.35 9.50
C ALA A 34 -0.80 -12.00 9.25
N MET A 35 -1.84 -12.00 8.44
CA MET A 35 -2.74 -10.87 8.27
C MET A 35 -3.93 -11.03 9.23
N ALA A 36 -3.64 -11.07 10.50
CA ALA A 36 -4.62 -11.08 11.59
C ALA A 36 -5.02 -9.66 11.97
N LEU A 37 -6.07 -9.53 12.75
CA LEU A 37 -6.50 -8.25 13.31
C LEU A 37 -5.33 -7.56 14.05
N GLY A 38 -5.04 -6.32 13.67
CA GLY A 38 -3.94 -5.52 14.20
C GLY A 38 -2.61 -5.69 13.46
N ASP A 39 -2.49 -6.64 12.54
CA ASP A 39 -1.29 -6.76 11.72
C ASP A 39 -1.19 -5.61 10.71
N GLN A 40 0.03 -5.19 10.46
CA GLN A 40 0.35 -4.11 9.55
C GLN A 40 0.97 -4.65 8.26
N VAL A 41 0.67 -3.98 7.17
CA VAL A 41 1.27 -4.27 5.87
C VAL A 41 1.72 -2.98 5.20
N ARG A 42 2.87 -3.04 4.58
CA ARG A 42 3.41 -1.96 3.77
C ARG A 42 3.13 -2.24 2.30
N ILE A 43 2.54 -1.28 1.61
CA ILE A 43 2.11 -1.39 0.21
C ILE A 43 2.85 -0.33 -0.58
N ARG A 44 3.80 -0.74 -1.43
CA ARG A 44 4.49 0.18 -2.32
C ARG A 44 3.85 0.16 -3.69
N MET A 45 3.54 1.34 -4.20
CA MET A 45 2.94 1.54 -5.52
C MET A 45 3.71 2.59 -6.31
N ALA A 46 3.89 2.35 -7.61
CA ALA A 46 4.47 3.31 -8.53
C ALA A 46 3.38 3.89 -9.44
N LEU A 47 3.38 5.22 -9.54
CA LEU A 47 2.56 5.99 -10.47
C LEU A 47 3.44 6.46 -11.62
N LYS A 48 3.12 6.06 -12.86
CA LYS A 48 3.80 6.55 -14.06
C LYS A 48 3.07 7.74 -14.66
N ILE A 49 3.79 8.82 -14.92
CA ILE A 49 3.27 10.00 -15.59
C ILE A 49 3.32 9.77 -17.10
N THR A 50 2.15 9.78 -17.76
CA THR A 50 2.05 9.51 -19.22
C THR A 50 1.60 10.71 -20.03
N GLY A 51 1.03 11.71 -19.39
CA GLY A 51 0.47 12.91 -20.03
C GLY A 51 1.32 14.16 -19.76
N ALA A 52 0.70 15.21 -19.27
CA ALA A 52 1.38 16.43 -18.86
C ALA A 52 2.20 16.23 -17.60
N SER A 53 3.16 17.14 -17.35
CA SER A 53 3.91 17.15 -16.11
C SER A 53 2.99 17.33 -14.90
N LEU A 54 3.32 16.67 -13.80
CA LEU A 54 2.61 16.73 -12.54
C LEU A 54 3.35 17.71 -11.60
N PRO A 55 2.79 18.91 -11.36
CA PRO A 55 3.44 19.90 -10.51
C PRO A 55 3.48 19.44 -9.04
N ALA A 56 4.50 19.86 -8.31
CA ALA A 56 4.63 19.60 -6.88
C ALA A 56 3.45 20.22 -6.09
N GLY A 57 2.88 19.47 -5.18
CA GLY A 57 1.84 19.93 -4.26
C GLY A 57 0.46 20.21 -4.87
N VAL A 58 0.24 19.88 -6.14
CA VAL A 58 -1.02 20.17 -6.84
C VAL A 58 -1.98 18.99 -6.77
N GLU A 59 -1.48 17.81 -7.06
CA GLU A 59 -2.31 16.60 -7.05
C GLU A 59 -2.14 15.82 -5.76
N SER A 60 -3.24 15.24 -5.32
CA SER A 60 -3.27 14.35 -4.17
C SER A 60 -3.97 13.04 -4.50
N PHE A 61 -3.54 12.00 -3.82
CA PHE A 61 -3.97 10.62 -4.06
C PHE A 61 -4.43 10.00 -2.77
N LYS A 62 -5.20 8.92 -2.89
CA LYS A 62 -5.61 8.09 -1.77
C LYS A 62 -5.55 6.61 -2.13
N LEU A 63 -5.49 5.78 -1.11
CA LEU A 63 -5.52 4.34 -1.23
C LEU A 63 -6.94 3.82 -1.03
N GLN A 64 -7.35 2.89 -1.89
CA GLN A 64 -8.62 2.19 -1.78
C GLN A 64 -8.40 0.68 -1.70
N PHE A 65 -9.33 -0.02 -1.10
CA PHE A 65 -9.38 -1.46 -1.02
C PHE A 65 -10.75 -2.02 -1.41
N SER A 66 -10.77 -3.29 -1.77
CA SER A 66 -12.03 -4.05 -1.93
C SER A 66 -11.78 -5.54 -1.75
N PRO A 67 -12.76 -6.30 -1.26
CA PRO A 67 -12.74 -7.74 -1.40
C PRO A 67 -12.64 -8.11 -2.89
N ARG A 68 -11.74 -9.06 -3.19
CA ARG A 68 -11.57 -9.55 -4.56
C ARG A 68 -12.77 -10.44 -4.94
N VAL A 69 -13.38 -10.18 -6.08
CA VAL A 69 -14.44 -11.04 -6.62
C VAL A 69 -13.81 -12.26 -7.32
N THR A 70 -13.42 -12.14 -8.56
CA THR A 70 -12.63 -13.13 -9.31
C THR A 70 -11.22 -12.61 -9.57
N THR A 71 -11.14 -11.38 -10.05
CA THR A 71 -9.91 -10.63 -10.26
C THR A 71 -10.09 -9.22 -9.69
N CYS A 72 -9.02 -8.50 -9.47
CA CYS A 72 -9.10 -7.10 -9.02
C CYS A 72 -9.70 -6.18 -10.10
N THR A 73 -9.52 -6.52 -11.36
CA THR A 73 -10.12 -5.78 -12.49
C THR A 73 -11.64 -5.93 -12.56
N ALA A 74 -12.19 -6.98 -11.97
CA ALA A 74 -13.65 -7.21 -11.91
C ALA A 74 -14.32 -6.51 -10.72
N VAL A 75 -13.57 -5.86 -9.86
CA VAL A 75 -14.11 -5.12 -8.72
C VAL A 75 -14.76 -3.82 -9.21
N THR A 76 -16.00 -3.62 -8.83
CA THR A 76 -16.79 -2.42 -9.19
C THR A 76 -17.00 -1.44 -8.04
N THR A 77 -16.87 -1.92 -6.80
CA THR A 77 -17.08 -1.10 -5.61
C THR A 77 -15.81 -1.07 -4.77
N TRP A 78 -15.32 0.12 -4.48
CA TRP A 78 -14.12 0.34 -3.71
C TRP A 78 -14.42 1.17 -2.47
N SER A 79 -13.72 0.90 -1.40
CA SER A 79 -13.78 1.66 -0.14
C SER A 79 -12.46 2.33 0.12
N ASP A 80 -12.50 3.52 0.67
CA ASP A 80 -11.30 4.23 1.08
C ASP A 80 -10.69 3.57 2.33
N ILE A 81 -9.37 3.57 2.43
CA ILE A 81 -8.67 3.27 3.68
C ILE A 81 -9.08 4.33 4.71
N GLY A 82 -9.33 3.92 5.94
CA GLY A 82 -9.57 4.86 7.04
C GLY A 82 -8.27 5.54 7.49
N ASP A 83 -8.40 6.68 8.16
CA ASP A 83 -7.27 7.24 8.91
C ASP A 83 -6.89 6.36 10.12
N SER A 84 -5.77 6.63 10.76
CA SER A 84 -5.25 5.84 11.87
C SER A 84 -6.18 5.81 13.10
N SER A 85 -7.10 6.75 13.23
CA SER A 85 -8.09 6.82 14.30
C SER A 85 -9.41 6.07 13.97
N SER A 86 -9.58 5.61 12.73
CA SER A 86 -10.80 4.94 12.29
C SER A 86 -11.05 3.65 13.06
N THR A 87 -12.25 3.51 13.61
CA THR A 87 -12.72 2.29 14.29
C THR A 87 -13.67 1.47 13.43
N THR A 88 -14.04 1.95 12.25
CA THR A 88 -15.05 1.33 11.39
C THR A 88 -14.53 0.90 10.02
N ALA A 89 -13.46 1.50 9.54
CA ALA A 89 -12.84 1.07 8.29
C ALA A 89 -12.14 -0.28 8.47
N HIS A 90 -12.35 -1.20 7.55
CA HIS A 90 -11.74 -2.55 7.60
C HIS A 90 -10.21 -2.51 7.50
N TRP A 91 -9.69 -1.52 6.79
CA TRP A 91 -8.27 -1.20 6.68
C TRP A 91 -8.08 0.27 7.03
N ARG A 92 -7.08 0.58 7.84
CA ARG A 92 -6.80 1.94 8.28
C ARG A 92 -5.31 2.23 8.22
N GLY A 93 -4.95 3.52 8.19
CA GLY A 93 -3.58 3.97 8.38
C GLY A 93 -3.06 3.63 9.77
N VAL A 94 -1.77 3.79 9.93
CA VAL A 94 -1.05 3.55 11.20
C VAL A 94 -0.31 4.84 11.54
N ASN A 95 -0.41 5.31 12.77
CA ASN A 95 0.36 6.48 13.20
C ASN A 95 1.66 6.01 13.87
N ASN A 96 2.71 5.91 13.11
CA ASN A 96 4.03 5.49 13.58
C ASN A 96 5.16 6.46 13.14
N THR A 97 6.37 6.00 13.01
CA THR A 97 7.53 6.76 12.52
C THR A 97 8.07 6.08 11.27
N PRO A 98 8.39 6.83 10.20
CA PRO A 98 8.46 8.29 10.06
C PRO A 98 7.09 8.96 9.96
N ALA A 99 7.06 10.28 10.13
CA ALA A 99 5.80 11.03 10.02
C ALA A 99 5.19 10.92 8.63
N ASP A 100 3.86 10.92 8.59
CA ASP A 100 3.05 10.95 7.40
C ASP A 100 3.49 12.06 6.42
N GLY A 101 3.53 11.75 5.13
CA GLY A 101 4.01 12.67 4.10
C GLY A 101 5.54 12.85 4.03
N THR A 102 6.32 12.10 4.82
CA THR A 102 7.78 12.14 4.73
C THR A 102 8.25 11.69 3.35
N ALA A 103 9.07 12.51 2.68
CA ALA A 103 9.60 12.16 1.37
C ALA A 103 10.45 10.89 1.42
N LEU A 104 10.18 9.97 0.51
CA LEU A 104 11.04 8.81 0.30
C LEU A 104 12.37 9.25 -0.30
N SER A 105 13.44 8.49 -0.03
CA SER A 105 14.71 8.74 -0.71
C SER A 105 14.55 8.49 -2.22
N ALA A 106 14.92 9.49 -3.03
CA ALA A 106 14.95 9.35 -4.48
C ALA A 106 16.04 8.39 -4.96
N ASP A 107 17.01 8.12 -4.10
CA ASP A 107 18.11 7.24 -4.40
C ASP A 107 17.78 5.87 -3.80
N PRO A 108 17.41 4.88 -4.64
CA PRO A 108 17.32 3.55 -4.10
C PRO A 108 18.71 3.22 -3.58
N PRO A 109 18.83 2.83 -2.35
CA PRO A 109 20.09 2.31 -1.88
C PRO A 109 20.52 1.23 -2.86
N THR A 110 21.75 1.30 -3.33
CA THR A 110 22.38 0.37 -4.24
C THR A 110 21.95 -1.08 -3.98
N GLY A 111 21.04 -1.60 -4.78
CA GLY A 111 20.48 -2.93 -4.55
C GLY A 111 19.19 -3.25 -5.29
N GLY A 112 18.66 -2.34 -6.10
CA GLY A 112 17.63 -2.70 -7.06
C GLY A 112 16.19 -2.68 -6.54
N ASP A 113 15.89 -1.82 -5.61
CA ASP A 113 14.58 -1.80 -4.95
C ASP A 113 13.55 -0.84 -5.56
N LEU A 114 13.84 -0.30 -6.74
CA LEU A 114 12.83 0.38 -7.53
C LEU A 114 11.97 -0.65 -8.24
N LEU A 115 10.66 -0.45 -8.17
CA LEU A 115 9.70 -1.28 -8.89
C LEU A 115 9.94 -1.25 -10.40
N LEU A 116 10.62 -0.23 -10.91
CA LEU A 116 10.82 -0.03 -12.34
C LEU A 116 12.15 0.69 -12.64
N SER A 117 12.77 0.33 -13.76
CA SER A 117 14.08 0.81 -14.21
C SER A 117 14.05 2.17 -14.93
N PHE A 118 13.11 3.07 -14.60
CA PHE A 118 12.99 4.39 -15.22
C PHE A 118 13.42 5.51 -14.27
N SER A 119 13.50 6.72 -14.80
CA SER A 119 13.70 7.91 -13.97
C SER A 119 12.64 7.99 -12.89
N THR A 120 13.04 7.94 -11.64
CA THR A 120 12.13 7.90 -10.50
C THR A 120 12.21 9.21 -9.76
N VAL A 121 11.04 9.78 -9.50
CA VAL A 121 10.86 10.92 -8.60
C VAL A 121 10.46 10.37 -7.25
N ALA A 122 11.04 10.89 -6.16
CA ALA A 122 10.64 10.48 -4.83
C ALA A 122 9.17 10.83 -4.57
N GLY A 123 8.40 9.87 -4.11
CA GLY A 123 7.09 10.08 -3.52
C GLY A 123 7.19 10.21 -2.01
N THR A 124 6.15 9.80 -1.32
CA THR A 124 6.01 9.96 0.12
C THR A 124 5.69 8.65 0.83
N TYR A 125 6.06 8.61 2.08
CA TYR A 125 5.63 7.60 3.04
C TYR A 125 4.28 8.05 3.64
N GLU A 126 3.29 7.19 3.61
CA GLU A 126 1.92 7.50 3.99
C GLU A 126 1.45 6.52 5.05
N GLU A 127 1.11 7.04 6.23
CA GLU A 127 0.77 6.19 7.36
C GLU A 127 -0.47 6.65 8.14
N GLY A 128 -0.53 7.91 8.51
CA GLY A 128 -1.50 8.41 9.47
C GLY A 128 -2.89 8.67 8.89
N ASN A 129 -2.93 9.15 7.67
CA ASN A 129 -4.16 9.48 6.95
C ASN A 129 -4.14 8.90 5.53
N ASN A 130 -5.28 8.94 4.87
CA ASN A 130 -5.40 8.41 3.50
C ASN A 130 -5.22 9.51 2.44
N THR A 131 -4.13 10.27 2.53
CA THR A 131 -3.87 11.35 1.56
C THR A 131 -2.38 11.47 1.28
N ALA A 132 -1.96 11.12 0.07
CA ALA A 132 -0.62 11.33 -0.45
C ALA A 132 -0.60 12.56 -1.35
N VAL A 133 0.46 13.35 -1.27
CA VAL A 133 0.66 14.53 -2.12
C VAL A 133 1.93 14.35 -2.93
N THR A 134 1.93 14.77 -4.19
CA THR A 134 3.13 14.74 -5.03
C THR A 134 4.17 15.73 -4.50
N PRO A 135 5.30 15.29 -3.93
CA PRO A 135 6.22 16.20 -3.26
C PRO A 135 7.09 17.01 -4.23
N TYR A 136 7.31 16.49 -5.44
CA TYR A 136 8.19 17.09 -6.44
C TYR A 136 7.53 17.16 -7.81
N LEU A 137 8.03 18.06 -8.66
CA LEU A 137 7.63 18.09 -10.07
C LEU A 137 8.06 16.78 -10.76
N ALA A 138 7.11 16.13 -11.42
CA ALA A 138 7.36 14.95 -12.24
C ALA A 138 7.00 15.23 -13.71
N PHE A 139 7.85 14.77 -14.62
CA PHE A 139 7.69 14.93 -16.05
C PHE A 139 7.08 13.67 -16.71
N PRO A 140 6.59 13.77 -17.95
CA PRO A 140 6.18 12.59 -18.69
C PRO A 140 7.28 11.54 -18.77
N ASN A 141 6.91 10.30 -18.47
CA ASN A 141 7.73 9.11 -18.27
C ASN A 141 8.41 8.98 -16.91
N ASP A 142 8.37 9.98 -16.05
CA ASP A 142 8.78 9.78 -14.67
C ASP A 142 7.82 8.84 -13.94
N GLN A 143 8.33 8.24 -12.88
CA GLN A 143 7.58 7.42 -11.96
C GLN A 143 7.77 7.95 -10.55
N ILE A 144 6.69 7.93 -9.79
CA ILE A 144 6.66 8.34 -8.39
C ILE A 144 6.28 7.12 -7.59
N GLU A 145 7.07 6.76 -6.59
CA GLU A 145 6.76 5.65 -5.70
C GLU A 145 6.19 6.16 -4.38
N TYR A 146 5.03 5.64 -4.00
CA TYR A 146 4.38 5.88 -2.72
C TYR A 146 4.44 4.63 -1.86
N ASP A 147 4.62 4.82 -0.58
CA ASP A 147 4.77 3.77 0.40
C ASP A 147 3.69 3.91 1.47
N TRP A 148 2.67 3.07 1.41
CA TRP A 148 1.53 3.09 2.30
C TRP A 148 1.69 2.05 3.41
N VAL A 149 1.40 2.44 4.65
CA VAL A 149 1.31 1.50 5.76
C VAL A 149 -0.14 1.42 6.22
N VAL A 150 -0.69 0.23 6.20
CA VAL A 150 -2.07 -0.02 6.58
C VAL A 150 -2.16 -1.15 7.60
N GLU A 151 -3.14 -1.05 8.49
CA GLU A 151 -3.43 -2.05 9.52
C GLU A 151 -4.75 -2.77 9.21
N HIS A 152 -4.76 -4.07 9.43
CA HIS A 152 -5.97 -4.88 9.41
C HIS A 152 -6.87 -4.52 10.60
N ASN A 153 -7.99 -3.86 10.35
CA ASN A 153 -8.90 -3.33 11.37
C ASN A 153 -10.32 -3.92 11.25
N GLY A 154 -10.39 -5.25 11.22
CA GLY A 154 -11.67 -5.97 11.15
C GLY A 154 -12.15 -6.27 9.73
N ALA A 155 -11.24 -6.39 8.77
CA ALA A 155 -11.56 -6.97 7.47
C ALA A 155 -12.03 -8.43 7.60
N ASN A 156 -12.84 -8.89 6.67
CA ASN A 156 -13.39 -10.25 6.73
C ASN A 156 -12.30 -11.30 6.70
N ASP A 157 -12.44 -12.31 7.53
CA ASP A 157 -11.53 -13.46 7.59
C ASP A 157 -11.47 -14.25 6.28
N LYS A 158 -10.32 -14.86 6.00
CA LYS A 158 -10.09 -15.75 4.85
C LYS A 158 -10.47 -15.13 3.51
N THR A 159 -10.42 -13.80 3.44
CA THR A 159 -10.85 -13.02 2.28
C THR A 159 -9.65 -12.40 1.57
N SER A 160 -9.61 -12.54 0.26
CA SER A 160 -8.61 -11.83 -0.57
C SER A 160 -9.06 -10.41 -0.83
N TYR A 161 -8.15 -9.45 -0.66
CA TYR A 161 -8.37 -8.03 -0.90
C TYR A 161 -7.48 -7.51 -2.01
N CYS A 162 -8.03 -6.59 -2.79
CA CYS A 162 -7.31 -5.81 -3.78
C CYS A 162 -7.11 -4.39 -3.25
N PHE A 163 -5.97 -3.78 -3.57
CA PHE A 163 -5.68 -2.38 -3.27
C PHE A 163 -5.38 -1.61 -4.55
N ARG A 164 -5.70 -0.32 -4.56
CA ARG A 164 -5.35 0.61 -5.64
C ARG A 164 -5.19 2.03 -5.12
N MET A 165 -4.36 2.82 -5.79
CA MET A 165 -4.35 4.27 -5.64
C MET A 165 -5.34 4.90 -6.62
N VAL A 166 -5.93 6.01 -6.22
CA VAL A 166 -6.81 6.85 -7.04
C VAL A 166 -6.51 8.33 -6.74
N GLU A 167 -7.02 9.24 -7.54
CA GLU A 167 -7.04 10.66 -7.18
C GLU A 167 -7.86 10.89 -5.90
N SER A 168 -7.57 11.94 -5.16
CA SER A 168 -8.20 12.19 -3.86
C SER A 168 -9.72 12.35 -3.94
N ASP A 169 -10.26 12.77 -5.08
CA ASP A 169 -11.70 12.82 -5.33
C ASP A 169 -12.33 11.43 -5.61
N GLY A 170 -11.50 10.39 -5.75
CA GLY A 170 -11.91 9.02 -6.05
C GLY A 170 -11.85 8.65 -7.54
N THR A 171 -11.44 9.56 -8.40
CA THR A 171 -11.25 9.28 -9.82
C THR A 171 -10.17 8.23 -10.01
N ALA A 172 -10.50 7.15 -10.72
CA ALA A 172 -9.57 6.09 -11.02
C ALA A 172 -8.58 6.51 -12.11
N PHE A 173 -7.34 6.06 -12.02
CA PHE A 173 -6.37 6.24 -13.10
C PHE A 173 -6.80 5.51 -14.37
N GLN A 174 -6.32 5.97 -15.52
CA GLN A 174 -6.69 5.40 -16.83
C GLN A 174 -6.33 3.92 -16.96
N THR A 175 -5.23 3.50 -16.34
CA THR A 175 -4.73 2.13 -16.48
C THR A 175 -4.11 1.66 -15.16
N TYR A 176 -4.52 0.47 -14.74
CA TYR A 176 -3.85 -0.29 -13.68
C TYR A 176 -3.23 -1.54 -14.30
N THR A 177 -1.92 -1.65 -14.25
CA THR A 177 -1.21 -2.84 -14.74
C THR A 177 -1.20 -3.95 -13.69
N HIS A 178 -1.10 -3.56 -12.41
CA HIS A 178 -1.04 -4.48 -11.28
C HIS A 178 -1.86 -3.95 -10.10
N TYR A 179 -2.36 -4.88 -9.30
CA TYR A 179 -3.03 -4.59 -8.04
C TYR A 179 -2.30 -5.34 -6.93
N PRO A 180 -1.85 -4.68 -5.87
CA PRO A 180 -1.47 -5.39 -4.66
C PRO A 180 -2.63 -6.21 -4.13
N THR A 181 -2.36 -7.47 -3.78
CA THR A 181 -3.38 -8.37 -3.24
C THR A 181 -2.87 -9.06 -1.99
N LEU A 182 -3.72 -9.17 -0.99
CA LEU A 182 -3.43 -9.93 0.22
C LEU A 182 -4.66 -10.71 0.67
N ARG A 183 -4.41 -11.77 1.45
CA ARG A 183 -5.46 -12.59 2.02
C ARG A 183 -5.36 -12.59 3.53
N THR A 184 -6.45 -12.24 4.19
CA THR A 184 -6.58 -12.29 5.64
C THR A 184 -6.59 -13.73 6.15
N VAL A 185 -6.07 -13.94 7.35
CA VAL A 185 -6.21 -15.23 8.05
C VAL A 185 -7.55 -15.31 8.76
N GLY A 186 -8.05 -16.51 8.96
CA GLY A 186 -9.23 -16.72 9.77
C GLY A 186 -8.86 -16.89 11.24
N TYR A 187 -9.69 -16.38 12.13
CA TYR A 187 -9.60 -16.72 13.53
C TYR A 187 -10.02 -18.19 13.72
N GLU A 188 -9.10 -19.02 14.14
CA GLU A 188 -9.39 -20.39 14.55
C GLU A 188 -9.34 -20.45 16.09
N PRO A 189 -10.49 -20.48 16.78
CA PRO A 189 -10.48 -20.60 18.22
C PRO A 189 -9.89 -21.95 18.63
N LEU A 190 -8.78 -21.91 19.33
CA LEU A 190 -8.19 -23.11 19.90
C LEU A 190 -8.93 -23.43 21.22
N ILE A 191 -9.79 -24.43 21.22
CA ILE A 191 -10.40 -24.93 22.44
C ILE A 191 -9.39 -25.86 23.10
N THR A 192 -8.68 -25.34 24.08
CA THR A 192 -7.60 -26.09 24.75
C THR A 192 -8.07 -26.95 25.93
N ASN A 193 -9.28 -26.79 26.42
CA ASN A 193 -9.82 -27.59 27.54
C ASN A 193 -11.34 -27.76 27.46
N TRP A 194 -11.76 -28.98 27.28
CA TRP A 194 -13.09 -29.46 27.66
C TRP A 194 -12.97 -30.21 28.99
N ARG A 195 -13.65 -29.75 30.01
CA ARG A 195 -13.90 -30.53 31.24
C ARG A 195 -15.39 -30.70 31.40
#